data_a7ebcf2fe80b0eb7bdcad2b1092bd721
#
_entry.id   a7ebcf2fe80b0eb7bdcad2b1092bd721
#
_cell.length_a   1.000
_cell.length_b   1.000
_cell.length_c   1.000
_cell.angle_alpha   90.00
_cell.angle_beta   90.00
_cell.angle_gamma   90.00
#
_symmetry.space_group_name_H-M   'P 1'
#
loop_
_entity.id
_entity.type
_entity.pdbx_description
1 polymer ?
#
loop_
_entity_poly.entity_id
_entity_poly.type
_entity_poly.pdbx_seq_one_letter_code
_entity_poly.pdbx_strand_id
1 'polypeptide(L)'
;DEEEDKTPELMIANANELGISPKDLKNMQNEPRVAPVLTKKEEEPKKDEFGISPLFWNGKEFTPPPLSLLSQDKGKPGVGDIKSNSNIIKRTLQNFGINVEMDEISIGPSITRYALKPAEGVKLSRILGLQNDLSLALAAHPIRIEAPIPGKSLVGIEIPNSTKTTVG
;
A
#
# COMPACT_ATOMS: atom_id res chain seq x y z
N ASP A 1 39.85 -0.80 -3.19
CA ASP A 1 38.86 0.27 -3.41
C ASP A 1 38.67 0.94 -2.08
N GLU A 2 39.31 2.13 -1.99
CA GLU A 2 39.40 2.97 -0.80
C GLU A 2 38.11 3.80 -0.68
N GLU A 3 37.30 3.56 0.34
CA GLU A 3 36.25 4.49 0.79
C GLU A 3 36.92 5.63 1.57
N GLU A 4 37.08 6.77 0.91
CA GLU A 4 37.51 8.00 1.54
C GLU A 4 36.45 8.50 2.55
N ASP A 5 36.84 8.50 3.81
CA ASP A 5 36.15 9.12 4.94
C ASP A 5 36.12 10.66 4.78
N LYS A 6 34.96 11.21 4.32
CA LYS A 6 34.76 12.64 4.05
C LYS A 6 33.97 13.37 5.14
N THR A 7 34.07 13.01 6.40
CA THR A 7 33.16 13.55 7.39
C THR A 7 33.64 14.64 8.36
N PRO A 8 34.92 15.05 8.48
CA PRO A 8 35.25 16.13 9.44
C PRO A 8 35.07 17.57 8.93
N GLU A 9 35.24 17.84 7.65
CA GLU A 9 35.23 19.23 7.16
C GLU A 9 33.82 19.85 7.00
N LEU A 10 32.83 19.04 6.69
CA LEU A 10 31.44 19.51 6.50
C LEU A 10 30.76 19.89 7.83
N MET A 11 31.17 19.29 8.94
CA MET A 11 30.61 19.63 10.26
C MET A 11 31.17 20.94 10.82
N ILE A 12 32.39 21.34 10.44
CA ILE A 12 33.03 22.59 10.93
C ILE A 12 32.47 23.82 10.21
N ALA A 13 32.08 23.69 8.94
CA ALA A 13 31.50 24.80 8.17
C ALA A 13 30.10 25.22 8.69
N ASN A 14 29.30 24.27 9.12
CA ASN A 14 27.94 24.56 9.64
C ASN A 14 27.92 25.06 11.11
N ALA A 15 28.97 24.78 11.89
CA ALA A 15 29.06 25.22 13.30
C ALA A 15 29.31 26.74 13.45
N ASN A 16 29.99 27.36 12.48
CA ASN A 16 30.24 28.78 12.50
C ASN A 16 29.01 29.66 12.22
N GLU A 17 28.03 29.14 11.46
CA GLU A 17 26.77 29.87 11.21
C GLU A 17 25.80 29.82 12.40
N LEU A 18 25.94 28.84 13.30
CA LEU A 18 25.10 28.69 14.49
C LEU A 18 25.68 29.25 15.77
N GLY A 19 26.85 29.93 15.72
CA GLY A 19 27.47 30.59 16.87
C GLY A 19 28.00 29.64 17.96
N ILE A 20 28.24 28.36 17.61
CA ILE A 20 28.73 27.35 18.55
C ILE A 20 30.27 27.38 18.59
N SER A 21 30.85 27.61 19.77
CA SER A 21 32.31 27.66 19.96
C SER A 21 32.96 26.27 19.72
N PRO A 22 34.17 26.23 19.13
CA PRO A 22 34.90 24.96 18.92
C PRO A 22 35.22 24.21 20.22
N LYS A 23 35.12 24.84 21.39
CA LYS A 23 35.29 24.20 22.70
C LYS A 23 34.08 23.38 23.12
N ASP A 24 32.91 23.76 22.68
CA ASP A 24 31.66 23.07 23.03
C ASP A 24 31.50 21.78 22.25
N LEU A 25 32.04 21.71 21.04
CA LEU A 25 32.06 20.48 20.21
C LEU A 25 32.93 19.35 20.79
N LYS A 26 34.03 19.71 21.48
CA LYS A 26 34.88 18.70 22.13
C LYS A 26 34.27 18.09 23.38
N ASN A 27 33.41 18.82 24.06
CA ASN A 27 32.74 18.34 25.26
C ASN A 27 31.56 17.38 24.89
N MET A 28 30.95 17.52 23.74
CA MET A 28 29.87 16.64 23.28
C MET A 28 30.35 15.23 22.85
N GLN A 29 31.65 15.05 22.60
CA GLN A 29 32.21 13.76 22.20
C GLN A 29 32.65 12.87 23.37
N ASN A 30 32.72 13.42 24.61
CA ASN A 30 33.24 12.70 25.78
C ASN A 30 32.17 12.31 26.81
N GLU A 31 30.90 12.54 26.56
CA GLU A 31 29.88 11.98 27.41
C GLU A 31 29.61 10.51 27.03
N PRO A 32 29.71 9.56 27.98
CA PRO A 32 29.31 8.19 27.71
C PRO A 32 27.84 8.21 27.35
N ARG A 33 27.49 7.71 26.13
CA ARG A 33 26.11 7.48 25.73
C ARG A 33 25.49 6.46 26.68
N VAL A 34 24.93 6.94 27.77
CA VAL A 34 24.04 6.16 28.62
C VAL A 34 22.79 5.93 27.78
N ALA A 35 22.60 4.71 27.33
CA ALA A 35 21.34 4.29 26.72
C ALA A 35 20.20 4.71 27.66
N PRO A 36 19.12 5.31 27.16
CA PRO A 36 17.99 5.62 28.02
C PRO A 36 17.48 4.32 28.64
N VAL A 37 17.74 4.16 29.92
CA VAL A 37 17.04 3.16 30.73
C VAL A 37 15.58 3.60 30.70
N LEU A 38 14.77 2.90 29.93
CA LEU A 38 13.32 2.98 30.01
C LEU A 38 12.91 2.54 31.40
N THR A 39 12.97 3.47 32.36
CA THR A 39 12.23 3.33 33.60
C THR A 39 10.77 3.28 33.19
N LYS A 40 10.21 2.08 33.23
CA LYS A 40 8.79 1.82 33.13
C LYS A 40 8.13 2.61 34.27
N LYS A 41 7.76 3.86 33.99
CA LYS A 41 6.87 4.61 34.84
C LYS A 41 5.53 3.91 34.67
N GLU A 42 5.10 3.20 35.70
CA GLU A 42 3.72 2.73 35.81
C GLU A 42 2.84 3.98 35.79
N GLU A 43 2.34 4.34 34.60
CA GLU A 43 1.28 5.30 34.48
C GLU A 43 0.01 4.63 35.00
N GLU A 44 -0.52 5.15 36.10
CA GLU A 44 -1.86 4.81 36.53
C GLU A 44 -2.84 5.00 35.34
N PRO A 45 -3.76 4.06 35.10
CA PRO A 45 -4.69 4.15 33.99
C PRO A 45 -5.51 5.44 34.11
N LYS A 46 -5.26 6.39 33.20
CA LYS A 46 -6.08 7.58 33.07
C LYS A 46 -7.52 7.10 32.83
N LYS A 47 -8.43 7.48 33.72
CA LYS A 47 -9.86 7.28 33.53
C LYS A 47 -10.25 7.98 32.24
N ASP A 48 -10.64 7.22 31.25
CA ASP A 48 -11.17 7.77 30.01
C ASP A 48 -12.40 8.62 30.35
N GLU A 49 -12.47 9.81 29.74
CA GLU A 49 -13.51 10.82 29.96
C GLU A 49 -14.93 10.32 29.64
N PHE A 50 -15.06 9.13 29.09
CA PHE A 50 -16.32 8.46 28.77
C PHE A 50 -16.84 7.51 29.83
N GLY A 51 -16.19 7.36 30.98
CA GLY A 51 -16.72 6.55 32.10
C GLY A 51 -16.90 5.05 31.79
N ILE A 52 -16.37 4.56 30.68
CA ILE A 52 -16.34 3.16 30.36
C ILE A 52 -15.19 2.55 31.18
N SER A 53 -15.51 2.07 32.35
CA SER A 53 -14.60 1.21 33.09
C SER A 53 -14.18 0.10 32.13
N PRO A 54 -12.86 -0.25 32.05
CA PRO A 54 -12.44 -1.41 31.28
C PRO A 54 -13.20 -2.60 31.85
N LEU A 55 -14.20 -3.04 31.10
CA LEU A 55 -15.10 -4.13 31.47
C LEU A 55 -14.25 -5.36 31.73
N PHE A 56 -13.96 -5.58 33.04
CA PHE A 56 -13.54 -6.86 33.58
C PHE A 56 -12.33 -7.53 32.91
N TRP A 57 -11.19 -6.87 32.89
CA TRP A 57 -9.92 -7.59 32.81
C TRP A 57 -9.70 -8.29 34.17
N ASN A 58 -10.14 -9.51 34.28
CA ASN A 58 -10.10 -10.30 35.52
C ASN A 58 -8.68 -10.84 35.83
N GLY A 59 -7.63 -10.10 35.40
CA GLY A 59 -6.24 -10.48 35.67
C GLY A 59 -5.79 -11.79 34.98
N LYS A 60 -6.64 -12.40 34.17
CA LYS A 60 -6.25 -13.59 33.39
C LYS A 60 -5.46 -13.13 32.17
N GLU A 61 -4.30 -13.71 31.97
CA GLU A 61 -3.52 -13.48 30.75
C GLU A 61 -4.39 -13.78 29.53
N PHE A 62 -4.46 -12.78 28.62
CA PHE A 62 -5.19 -12.96 27.36
C PHE A 62 -4.45 -13.98 26.49
N THR A 63 -5.02 -15.14 26.32
CA THR A 63 -4.53 -16.14 25.38
C THR A 63 -5.20 -15.90 24.04
N PRO A 64 -4.48 -15.44 23.01
CA PRO A 64 -5.06 -15.23 21.70
C PRO A 64 -5.56 -16.56 21.12
N PRO A 65 -6.64 -16.55 20.34
CA PRO A 65 -7.12 -17.77 19.70
C PRO A 65 -6.01 -18.36 18.80
N PRO A 66 -5.88 -19.69 18.75
CA PRO A 66 -4.83 -20.33 17.98
C PRO A 66 -5.04 -20.08 16.49
N LEU A 67 -3.95 -19.87 15.74
CA LEU A 67 -3.98 -19.66 14.29
C LEU A 67 -4.58 -20.85 13.52
N SER A 68 -4.68 -22.03 14.14
CA SER A 68 -5.34 -23.20 13.56
C SER A 68 -6.85 -23.02 13.32
N LEU A 69 -7.46 -21.99 13.93
CA LEU A 69 -8.86 -21.60 13.63
C LEU A 69 -9.02 -20.87 12.30
N LEU A 70 -7.94 -20.36 11.74
CA LEU A 70 -7.97 -19.76 10.42
C LEU A 70 -8.00 -20.85 9.34
N SER A 71 -8.80 -20.62 8.32
CA SER A 71 -8.78 -21.48 7.13
C SER A 71 -7.46 -21.25 6.39
N GLN A 72 -6.87 -22.33 5.87
CA GLN A 72 -5.70 -22.20 5.00
C GLN A 72 -6.15 -21.77 3.59
N ASP A 73 -5.25 -21.08 2.88
CA ASP A 73 -5.46 -20.74 1.48
C ASP A 73 -5.69 -22.00 0.65
N LYS A 74 -6.82 -22.04 -0.06
CA LYS A 74 -7.17 -23.21 -0.88
C LYS A 74 -7.24 -22.85 -2.36
N GLY A 75 -6.38 -23.52 -3.13
CA GLY A 75 -6.40 -23.49 -4.58
C GLY A 75 -5.72 -22.26 -5.20
N LYS A 76 -5.75 -22.22 -6.52
CA LYS A 76 -5.30 -21.07 -7.33
C LYS A 76 -6.52 -20.43 -7.99
N PRO A 77 -6.59 -19.09 -8.09
CA PRO A 77 -7.70 -18.43 -8.77
C PRO A 77 -7.71 -18.78 -10.26
N GLY A 78 -8.88 -19.07 -10.79
CA GLY A 78 -9.08 -19.27 -12.23
C GLY A 78 -9.21 -17.94 -12.94
N VAL A 79 -8.09 -17.40 -13.42
CA VAL A 79 -8.01 -16.05 -13.98
C VAL A 79 -8.37 -16.01 -15.47
N GLY A 80 -8.41 -17.18 -16.14
CA GLY A 80 -8.53 -17.25 -17.60
C GLY A 80 -7.26 -16.80 -18.31
N ASP A 81 -7.38 -16.43 -19.58
CA ASP A 81 -6.24 -15.92 -20.36
C ASP A 81 -6.05 -14.41 -20.13
N ILE A 82 -5.08 -14.08 -19.29
CA ILE A 82 -4.74 -12.71 -18.92
C ILE A 82 -4.36 -11.87 -20.14
N LYS A 83 -3.58 -12.43 -21.08
CA LYS A 83 -3.13 -11.72 -22.28
C LYS A 83 -4.29 -11.44 -23.23
N SER A 84 -5.18 -12.41 -23.40
CA SER A 84 -6.38 -12.25 -24.20
C SER A 84 -7.28 -11.17 -23.64
N ASN A 85 -7.58 -11.21 -22.34
CA ASN A 85 -8.38 -10.18 -21.67
C ASN A 85 -7.77 -8.79 -21.79
N SER A 86 -6.46 -8.67 -21.60
CA SER A 86 -5.72 -7.40 -21.76
C SER A 86 -5.87 -6.84 -23.18
N ASN A 87 -5.72 -7.70 -24.19
CA ASN A 87 -5.89 -7.31 -25.60
C ASN A 87 -7.33 -6.90 -25.92
N ILE A 88 -8.32 -7.62 -25.39
CA ILE A 88 -9.74 -7.28 -25.56
C ILE A 88 -10.02 -5.90 -24.98
N ILE A 89 -9.57 -5.62 -23.75
CA ILE A 89 -9.73 -4.32 -23.10
C ILE A 89 -9.14 -3.20 -23.97
N LYS A 90 -7.86 -3.38 -24.35
CA LYS A 90 -7.15 -2.39 -25.16
C LYS A 90 -7.86 -2.14 -26.49
N ARG A 91 -8.24 -3.20 -27.21
CA ARG A 91 -8.91 -3.13 -28.51
C ARG A 91 -10.29 -2.50 -28.40
N THR A 92 -11.06 -2.86 -27.36
CA THR A 92 -12.39 -2.28 -27.14
C THR A 92 -12.28 -0.77 -26.93
N LEU A 93 -11.40 -0.32 -26.03
CA LEU A 93 -11.20 1.10 -25.78
C LEU A 93 -10.71 1.85 -27.04
N GLN A 94 -9.81 1.25 -27.81
CA GLN A 94 -9.33 1.81 -29.09
C GLN A 94 -10.45 1.97 -30.12
N ASN A 95 -11.37 1.01 -30.22
CA ASN A 95 -12.53 1.09 -31.11
C ASN A 95 -13.43 2.29 -30.79
N PHE A 96 -13.48 2.71 -29.52
CA PHE A 96 -14.18 3.93 -29.08
C PHE A 96 -13.28 5.18 -29.10
N GLY A 97 -12.13 5.11 -29.75
CA GLY A 97 -11.20 6.24 -29.88
C GLY A 97 -10.48 6.60 -28.59
N ILE A 98 -10.31 5.65 -27.67
CA ILE A 98 -9.57 5.81 -26.41
C ILE A 98 -8.30 5.00 -26.48
N ASN A 99 -7.16 5.68 -26.62
CA ASN A 99 -5.85 5.03 -26.57
C ASN A 99 -5.42 4.82 -25.13
N VAL A 100 -4.98 3.60 -24.83
CA VAL A 100 -4.52 3.21 -23.50
C VAL A 100 -3.27 2.34 -23.60
N GLU A 101 -2.42 2.45 -22.60
CA GLU A 101 -1.28 1.56 -22.38
C GLU A 101 -1.58 0.66 -21.17
N MET A 102 -1.32 -0.64 -21.33
CA MET A 102 -1.44 -1.57 -20.20
C MET A 102 -0.21 -1.43 -19.33
N ASP A 103 -0.42 -1.30 -18.03
CA ASP A 103 0.65 -1.09 -17.04
C ASP A 103 0.83 -2.34 -16.18
N GLU A 104 -0.04 -2.54 -15.22
CA GLU A 104 0.07 -3.59 -14.20
C GLU A 104 -1.17 -4.51 -14.23
N ILE A 105 -0.95 -5.80 -14.00
CA ILE A 105 -2.03 -6.75 -13.81
C ILE A 105 -1.88 -7.41 -12.44
N SER A 106 -2.87 -7.21 -11.59
CA SER A 106 -2.89 -7.74 -10.23
C SER A 106 -3.95 -8.83 -10.11
N ILE A 107 -3.52 -10.01 -9.70
CA ILE A 107 -4.38 -11.19 -9.55
C ILE A 107 -4.76 -11.32 -8.09
N GLY A 108 -6.04 -11.18 -7.79
CA GLY A 108 -6.60 -11.43 -6.46
C GLY A 108 -7.34 -12.77 -6.37
N PRO A 109 -7.79 -13.12 -5.18
CA PRO A 109 -8.50 -14.39 -4.94
C PRO A 109 -9.85 -14.47 -5.65
N SER A 110 -10.54 -13.35 -5.83
CA SER A 110 -11.89 -13.28 -6.41
C SER A 110 -11.97 -12.47 -7.68
N ILE A 111 -11.05 -11.51 -7.87
CA ILE A 111 -11.01 -10.59 -9.00
C ILE A 111 -9.59 -10.47 -9.54
N THR A 112 -9.48 -10.15 -10.82
CA THR A 112 -8.23 -9.73 -11.46
C THR A 112 -8.38 -8.27 -11.90
N ARG A 113 -7.42 -7.43 -11.48
CA ARG A 113 -7.37 -6.00 -11.82
C ARG A 113 -6.37 -5.75 -12.94
N TYR A 114 -6.84 -5.11 -14.00
CA TYR A 114 -6.04 -4.62 -15.11
C TYR A 114 -5.87 -3.12 -14.95
N ALA A 115 -4.67 -2.66 -14.62
CA ALA A 115 -4.35 -1.25 -14.53
C ALA A 115 -3.86 -0.75 -15.90
N LEU A 116 -4.41 0.36 -16.34
CA LEU A 116 -4.10 0.97 -17.62
C LEU A 116 -3.90 2.48 -17.48
N LYS A 117 -3.03 3.01 -18.32
CA LYS A 117 -2.74 4.44 -18.42
C LYS A 117 -3.45 4.99 -19.66
N PRO A 118 -4.47 5.83 -19.50
CA PRO A 118 -5.08 6.53 -20.64
C PRO A 118 -4.11 7.54 -21.26
N ALA A 119 -4.23 7.74 -22.57
CA ALA A 119 -3.52 8.81 -23.24
C ALA A 119 -3.92 10.18 -22.70
N GLU A 120 -3.03 11.17 -22.84
CA GLU A 120 -3.29 12.53 -22.39
C GLU A 120 -4.55 13.10 -23.06
N GLY A 121 -5.33 13.86 -22.29
CA GLY A 121 -6.57 14.48 -22.77
C GLY A 121 -7.80 13.58 -22.75
N VAL A 122 -7.67 12.30 -22.40
CA VAL A 122 -8.81 11.38 -22.27
C VAL A 122 -9.60 11.69 -21.01
N LYS A 123 -10.89 11.98 -21.13
CA LYS A 123 -11.77 12.17 -19.97
C LYS A 123 -12.12 10.82 -19.36
N LEU A 124 -11.90 10.67 -18.05
CA LEU A 124 -12.18 9.42 -17.32
C LEU A 124 -13.65 9.01 -17.41
N SER A 125 -14.59 9.97 -17.48
CA SER A 125 -16.01 9.71 -17.66
C SER A 125 -16.34 8.94 -18.95
N ARG A 126 -15.54 9.10 -20.01
CA ARG A 126 -15.70 8.30 -21.24
C ARG A 126 -15.37 6.83 -21.00
N ILE A 127 -14.31 6.56 -20.23
CA ILE A 127 -13.93 5.19 -19.88
C ILE A 127 -14.99 4.55 -18.98
N LEU A 128 -15.46 5.30 -17.98
CA LEU A 128 -16.54 4.83 -17.09
C LEU A 128 -17.82 4.51 -17.86
N GLY A 129 -18.17 5.31 -18.85
CA GLY A 129 -19.35 5.09 -19.70
C GLY A 129 -19.30 3.81 -20.51
N LEU A 130 -18.11 3.23 -20.75
CA LEU A 130 -17.92 2.01 -21.54
C LEU A 130 -17.94 0.73 -20.67
N GLN A 131 -18.34 0.80 -19.43
CA GLN A 131 -18.36 -0.35 -18.52
C GLN A 131 -19.20 -1.52 -19.09
N ASN A 132 -20.36 -1.23 -19.64
CA ASN A 132 -21.24 -2.25 -20.24
C ASN A 132 -20.65 -2.86 -21.52
N ASP A 133 -20.03 -2.03 -22.36
CA ASP A 133 -19.39 -2.47 -23.60
C ASP A 133 -18.19 -3.38 -23.31
N LEU A 134 -17.38 -3.01 -22.32
CA LEU A 134 -16.27 -3.84 -21.84
C LEU A 134 -16.78 -5.15 -21.22
N SER A 135 -17.87 -5.11 -20.45
CA SER A 135 -18.49 -6.28 -19.87
C SER A 135 -18.94 -7.29 -20.94
N LEU A 136 -19.56 -6.76 -22.01
CA LEU A 136 -19.99 -7.56 -23.16
C LEU A 136 -18.78 -8.14 -23.90
N ALA A 137 -17.77 -7.32 -24.20
CA ALA A 137 -16.58 -7.74 -24.94
C ALA A 137 -15.76 -8.82 -24.21
N LEU A 138 -15.72 -8.74 -22.89
CA LEU A 138 -15.00 -9.68 -22.01
C LEU A 138 -15.83 -10.92 -21.65
N ALA A 139 -17.11 -10.94 -22.00
CA ALA A 139 -18.08 -11.95 -21.55
C ALA A 139 -18.05 -12.14 -20.03
N ALA A 140 -17.82 -11.06 -19.27
CA ALA A 140 -17.65 -11.07 -17.83
C ALA A 140 -18.57 -10.05 -17.17
N HIS A 141 -19.33 -10.48 -16.17
CA HIS A 141 -20.25 -9.60 -15.45
C HIS A 141 -20.37 -10.04 -13.98
N PRO A 142 -20.37 -9.09 -13.03
CA PRO A 142 -20.16 -7.65 -13.18
C PRO A 142 -18.67 -7.30 -13.29
N ILE A 143 -18.31 -6.34 -14.12
CA ILE A 143 -17.01 -5.70 -14.08
C ILE A 143 -17.13 -4.38 -13.30
N ARG A 144 -16.00 -3.93 -12.72
CA ARG A 144 -15.92 -2.63 -12.05
C ARG A 144 -14.79 -1.82 -12.65
N ILE A 145 -15.03 -0.52 -12.85
CA ILE A 145 -13.99 0.42 -13.28
C ILE A 145 -13.70 1.38 -12.14
N GLU A 146 -12.45 1.44 -11.72
CA GLU A 146 -11.93 2.35 -10.71
C GLU A 146 -11.09 3.43 -11.40
N ALA A 147 -11.58 4.64 -11.45
CA ALA A 147 -10.93 5.72 -12.19
C ALA A 147 -10.97 7.04 -11.40
N PRO A 148 -9.80 7.50 -10.89
CA PRO A 148 -8.50 6.85 -10.90
C PRO A 148 -8.35 5.77 -9.80
N ILE A 149 -7.32 4.93 -9.91
CA ILE A 149 -6.92 4.06 -8.79
C ILE A 149 -6.33 4.93 -7.68
N PRO A 150 -6.75 4.77 -6.41
CA PRO A 150 -6.20 5.54 -5.30
C PRO A 150 -4.67 5.48 -5.23
N GLY A 151 -4.02 6.66 -5.16
CA GLY A 151 -2.57 6.77 -5.10
C GLY A 151 -1.81 6.51 -6.40
N LYS A 152 -2.51 6.25 -7.53
CA LYS A 152 -1.89 6.01 -8.85
C LYS A 152 -2.59 6.83 -9.94
N SER A 153 -1.84 7.30 -10.93
CA SER A 153 -2.40 7.96 -12.12
C SER A 153 -2.85 6.94 -13.18
N LEU A 154 -3.54 5.90 -12.75
CA LEU A 154 -3.98 4.77 -13.56
C LEU A 154 -5.48 4.54 -13.40
N VAL A 155 -6.07 3.87 -14.38
CA VAL A 155 -7.45 3.37 -14.33
C VAL A 155 -7.41 1.87 -14.15
N GLY A 156 -8.18 1.35 -13.19
CA GLY A 156 -8.31 -0.08 -12.93
C GLY A 156 -9.60 -0.65 -13.51
N ILE A 157 -9.49 -1.76 -14.24
CA ILE A 157 -10.64 -2.56 -14.66
C ILE A 157 -10.58 -3.88 -13.90
N GLU A 158 -11.58 -4.13 -13.08
CA GLU A 158 -11.69 -5.33 -12.26
C GLU A 158 -12.64 -6.32 -12.91
N ILE A 159 -12.13 -7.52 -13.14
CA ILE A 159 -12.87 -8.63 -13.76
C ILE A 159 -12.98 -9.76 -12.74
N PRO A 160 -14.17 -10.34 -12.51
CA PRO A 160 -14.32 -11.47 -11.63
C PRO A 160 -13.59 -12.71 -12.18
N ASN A 161 -12.91 -13.42 -11.31
CA ASN A 161 -12.27 -14.67 -11.66
C ASN A 161 -13.34 -15.76 -11.92
N SER A 162 -13.08 -16.65 -12.86
CA SER A 162 -13.97 -17.79 -13.15
C SER A 162 -14.05 -18.76 -11.96
N THR A 163 -12.94 -18.93 -11.25
CA THR A 163 -12.89 -19.72 -10.01
C THR A 163 -12.29 -18.86 -8.91
N LYS A 164 -13.08 -18.65 -7.85
CA LYS A 164 -12.64 -17.92 -6.66
C LYS A 164 -11.87 -18.84 -5.73
N THR A 165 -10.89 -18.28 -5.00
CA THR A 165 -10.16 -19.01 -3.95
C THR A 165 -10.52 -18.48 -2.58
N THR A 166 -10.36 -19.33 -1.57
CA THR A 166 -10.51 -18.94 -0.18
C THR A 166 -9.17 -18.45 0.34
N VAL A 167 -9.17 -17.29 0.97
CA VAL A 167 -8.04 -16.75 1.71
C VAL A 167 -8.24 -17.10 3.17
N GLY A 168 -7.20 -17.62 3.82
CA GLY A 168 -7.20 -17.99 5.23
C GLY A 168 -6.89 -16.85 6.18
#